data_782afeb3ca6eaa6ca4d5a567604c263b
#
_entry.id   782afeb3ca6eaa6ca4d5a567604c263b
#
_cell.length_a   1.000
_cell.length_b   1.000
_cell.length_c   1.000
_cell.angle_alpha   90.00
_cell.angle_beta   90.00
_cell.angle_gamma   90.00
#
_symmetry.space_group_name_H-M   'P 1'
#
loop_
_entity.id
_entity.type
_entity.pdbx_description
1 polymer ?
#
loop_
_entity_poly.entity_id
_entity_poly.type
_entity_poly.pdbx_seq_one_letter_code
_entity_poly.pdbx_strand_id
1 'polypeptide(L)'
;MKKYMIKITLALAAVFALAACGGSREPGDAAGARVLRNLFQRSGVPANIVSFKKTQGREAHIGTQDVYEYWYESEIQFPDGYEAKCAEEKERGPCALLGIAEDQTFQKNEILKSEGSLHFSKTGKGWAAEDKNDY
;
A
#
# COMPACT_ATOMS: atom_id res chain seq x y z
N MET A 1 43.03 6.48 54.03
CA MET A 1 42.39 5.46 53.21
C MET A 1 41.74 6.10 52.01
N LYS A 2 42.27 5.83 50.87
CA LYS A 2 41.76 6.40 49.63
C LYS A 2 40.81 5.40 49.01
N LYS A 3 39.57 5.77 48.93
CA LYS A 3 38.59 5.02 48.17
C LYS A 3 38.69 5.43 46.70
N TYR A 4 39.17 4.56 45.90
CA TYR A 4 39.14 4.78 44.45
C TYR A 4 37.78 4.37 43.94
N MET A 5 36.99 5.36 43.67
CA MET A 5 35.79 5.13 42.89
C MET A 5 36.20 4.94 41.44
N ILE A 6 36.20 3.74 41.02
CA ILE A 6 36.29 3.42 39.57
C ILE A 6 34.94 3.82 39.02
N LYS A 7 34.92 4.94 38.38
CA LYS A 7 33.80 5.32 37.52
C LYS A 7 33.92 4.47 36.29
N ILE A 8 33.26 3.37 36.33
CA ILE A 8 32.99 2.63 35.08
C ILE A 8 31.98 3.46 34.33
N THR A 9 32.48 4.30 33.47
CA THR A 9 31.66 4.93 32.47
C THR A 9 31.31 3.83 31.47
N LEU A 10 30.17 3.22 31.72
CA LEU A 10 29.58 2.37 30.72
C LEU A 10 29.22 3.28 29.57
N ALA A 11 30.10 3.40 28.60
CA ALA A 11 29.78 3.94 27.34
C ALA A 11 28.83 2.93 26.69
N LEU A 12 27.57 3.12 26.94
CA LEU A 12 26.55 2.48 26.18
C LEU A 12 26.61 3.09 24.80
N ALA A 13 27.52 2.57 24.00
CA ALA A 13 27.44 2.79 22.58
C ALA A 13 26.16 2.12 22.14
N ALA A 14 25.10 2.88 22.16
CA ALA A 14 23.90 2.54 21.45
C ALA A 14 24.26 2.47 19.99
N VAL A 15 24.71 1.33 19.58
CA VAL A 15 24.79 1.00 18.17
C VAL A 15 23.36 0.87 17.73
N PHE A 16 22.76 1.99 17.47
CA PHE A 16 21.64 2.01 16.55
C PHE A 16 22.22 1.70 15.20
N ALA A 17 22.45 0.43 14.98
CA ALA A 17 22.61 -0.03 13.61
C ALA A 17 21.28 0.25 12.95
N LEU A 18 21.19 1.23 12.61
CA LEU A 18 20.89 1.82 11.46
C LEU A 18 20.55 0.89 10.35
N ALA A 19 19.58 0.07 10.62
CA ALA A 19 18.74 -0.58 9.64
C ALA A 19 18.14 0.41 8.64
N ALA A 20 18.47 1.67 8.79
CA ALA A 20 18.02 2.71 7.89
C ALA A 20 18.87 2.84 6.63
N CYS A 21 19.97 2.10 6.52
CA CYS A 21 20.82 2.21 5.36
C CYS A 21 20.26 1.42 4.21
N GLY A 22 19.57 2.10 3.31
CA GLY A 22 19.34 1.70 1.94
C GLY A 22 18.51 0.45 1.71
N GLY A 23 17.97 -0.15 2.74
CA GLY A 23 16.96 -1.17 2.59
C GLY A 23 15.65 -0.50 2.21
N SER A 24 15.20 -0.71 0.98
CA SER A 24 13.84 -0.39 0.65
C SER A 24 12.93 -1.17 1.59
N ARG A 25 12.26 -0.48 2.49
CA ARG A 25 11.25 -1.10 3.33
C ARG A 25 10.13 -1.59 2.44
N GLU A 26 9.62 -2.75 2.75
CA GLU A 26 8.42 -3.26 2.10
C GLU A 26 7.28 -2.25 2.23
N PRO A 27 6.49 -2.03 1.15
CA PRO A 27 5.32 -1.17 1.24
C PRO A 27 4.35 -1.64 2.32
N GLY A 28 3.96 -0.73 3.19
CA GLY A 28 3.03 -0.98 4.28
C GLY A 28 1.61 -0.51 3.97
N ASP A 29 0.77 -0.43 5.01
CA ASP A 29 -0.63 -0.02 4.87
C ASP A 29 -0.77 1.39 4.30
N ALA A 30 0.00 2.34 4.79
CA ALA A 30 -0.08 3.73 4.35
C ALA A 30 0.26 3.89 2.87
N ALA A 31 1.30 3.21 2.40
CA ALA A 31 1.69 3.22 0.99
C ALA A 31 0.60 2.61 0.11
N GLY A 32 0.09 1.44 0.47
CA GLY A 32 -0.97 0.77 -0.27
C GLY A 32 -2.26 1.59 -0.36
N ALA A 33 -2.68 2.16 0.75
CA ALA A 33 -3.87 3.02 0.80
C ALA A 33 -3.72 4.25 -0.11
N ARG A 34 -2.52 4.84 -0.11
CA ARG A 34 -2.24 6.00 -0.96
C ARG A 34 -2.27 5.64 -2.43
N VAL A 35 -1.68 4.51 -2.80
CA VAL A 35 -1.72 4.01 -4.18
C VAL A 35 -3.16 3.79 -4.62
N LEU A 36 -3.96 3.11 -3.82
CA LEU A 36 -5.35 2.82 -4.14
C LEU A 36 -6.17 4.11 -4.29
N ARG A 37 -5.98 5.06 -3.41
CA ARG A 37 -6.63 6.37 -3.49
C ARG A 37 -6.30 7.09 -4.80
N ASN A 38 -5.04 7.10 -5.17
CA ASN A 38 -4.58 7.74 -6.42
C ASN A 38 -5.15 7.03 -7.64
N LEU A 39 -5.25 5.71 -7.61
CA LEU A 39 -5.86 4.94 -8.69
C LEU A 39 -7.35 5.23 -8.81
N PHE A 40 -8.08 5.37 -7.72
CA PHE A 40 -9.49 5.77 -7.73
C PHE A 40 -9.67 7.16 -8.34
N GLN A 41 -8.85 8.13 -7.94
CA GLN A 41 -8.92 9.48 -8.51
C GLN A 41 -8.65 9.48 -10.01
N ARG A 42 -7.66 8.73 -10.44
CA ARG A 42 -7.30 8.61 -11.86
C ARG A 42 -8.39 7.92 -12.69
N SER A 43 -9.05 6.95 -12.11
CA SER A 43 -10.11 6.18 -12.77
C SER A 43 -11.49 6.80 -12.63
N GLY A 44 -11.61 7.93 -11.95
CA GLY A 44 -12.89 8.61 -11.75
C GLY A 44 -13.85 7.89 -10.80
N VAL A 45 -13.33 7.08 -9.88
CA VAL A 45 -14.15 6.41 -8.86
C VAL A 45 -14.39 7.37 -7.69
N PRO A 46 -15.64 7.81 -7.43
CA PRO A 46 -15.95 8.77 -6.37
C PRO A 46 -16.10 8.06 -5.03
N ALA A 47 -15.01 7.53 -4.51
CA ALA A 47 -15.02 6.73 -3.30
C ALA A 47 -13.93 7.16 -2.32
N ASN A 48 -14.22 6.97 -1.03
CA ASN A 48 -13.28 7.17 0.06
C ASN A 48 -12.85 5.83 0.63
N ILE A 49 -11.60 5.71 0.99
CA ILE A 49 -11.09 4.54 1.71
C ILE A 49 -11.35 4.78 3.20
N VAL A 50 -12.23 3.97 3.77
CA VAL A 50 -12.59 4.04 5.20
C VAL A 50 -11.59 3.25 6.03
N SER A 51 -11.19 2.08 5.55
CA SER A 51 -10.17 1.26 6.17
C SER A 51 -9.32 0.56 5.12
N PHE A 52 -8.08 0.30 5.46
CA PHE A 52 -7.14 -0.38 4.58
C PHE A 52 -6.17 -1.23 5.39
N LYS A 53 -6.01 -2.48 4.99
CA LYS A 53 -5.08 -3.40 5.63
C LYS A 53 -4.36 -4.26 4.61
N LYS A 54 -3.04 -4.21 4.64
CA LYS A 54 -2.21 -5.18 3.93
C LYS A 54 -2.39 -6.55 4.55
N THR A 55 -2.77 -7.53 3.75
CA THR A 55 -2.97 -8.90 4.22
C THR A 55 -1.77 -9.79 3.93
N GLN A 56 -1.07 -9.54 2.83
CA GLN A 56 0.07 -10.34 2.43
C GLN A 56 0.98 -9.53 1.51
N GLY A 57 2.27 -9.84 1.56
CA GLY A 57 3.27 -9.29 0.64
C GLY A 57 4.32 -10.31 0.30
N ARG A 58 4.85 -10.24 -0.91
CA ARG A 58 5.88 -11.16 -1.37
C ARG A 58 6.80 -10.48 -2.38
N GLU A 59 8.09 -10.58 -2.15
CA GLU A 59 9.08 -10.23 -3.16
C GLU A 59 9.15 -11.33 -4.22
N ALA A 60 9.24 -10.91 -5.47
CA ALA A 60 9.36 -11.81 -6.61
C ALA A 60 10.25 -11.20 -7.68
N HIS A 61 10.58 -11.98 -8.69
CA HIS A 61 11.35 -11.52 -9.84
C HIS A 61 10.57 -11.76 -11.12
N ILE A 62 10.51 -10.75 -11.97
CA ILE A 62 10.00 -10.88 -13.34
C ILE A 62 11.15 -10.53 -14.26
N GLY A 63 11.79 -11.55 -14.85
CA GLY A 63 13.04 -11.36 -15.57
C GLY A 63 14.15 -10.86 -14.65
N THR A 64 14.71 -9.70 -14.94
CA THR A 64 15.72 -9.03 -14.11
C THR A 64 15.12 -8.00 -13.15
N GLN A 65 13.79 -7.80 -13.18
CA GLN A 65 13.10 -6.82 -12.37
C GLN A 65 12.63 -7.43 -11.05
N ASP A 66 13.05 -6.81 -9.94
CA ASP A 66 12.51 -7.12 -8.63
C ASP A 66 11.15 -6.45 -8.48
N VAL A 67 10.17 -7.23 -8.07
CA VAL A 67 8.80 -6.77 -7.86
C VAL A 67 8.33 -7.15 -6.46
N TYR A 68 7.36 -6.42 -5.97
CA TYR A 68 6.68 -6.73 -4.74
C TYR A 68 5.20 -6.92 -5.04
N GLU A 69 4.71 -8.11 -4.79
CA GLU A 69 3.30 -8.45 -4.88
C GLU A 69 2.64 -8.17 -3.54
N TYR A 70 1.55 -7.44 -3.56
CA TYR A 70 0.93 -6.86 -2.39
C TYR A 70 -0.57 -7.14 -2.41
N TRP A 71 -1.08 -7.77 -1.38
CA TRP A 71 -2.51 -8.03 -1.22
C TRP A 71 -3.06 -7.23 -0.06
N TYR A 72 -4.30 -6.81 -0.20
CA TYR A 72 -4.96 -6.00 0.81
C TYR A 72 -6.46 -6.29 0.87
N GLU A 73 -7.05 -5.92 1.99
CA GLU A 73 -8.48 -5.76 2.17
C GLU A 73 -8.76 -4.31 2.56
N SER A 74 -9.88 -3.78 2.10
CA SER A 74 -10.28 -2.42 2.41
C SER A 74 -11.79 -2.26 2.48
N GLU A 75 -12.22 -1.22 3.18
CA GLU A 75 -13.59 -0.76 3.16
C GLU A 75 -13.65 0.55 2.40
N ILE A 76 -14.51 0.60 1.41
CA ILE A 76 -14.64 1.71 0.47
C ILE A 76 -16.05 2.27 0.58
N GLN A 77 -16.17 3.56 0.83
CA GLN A 77 -17.45 4.24 0.95
C GLN A 77 -17.72 5.12 -0.26
N PHE A 78 -18.95 5.07 -0.75
CA PHE A 78 -19.41 5.91 -1.84
C PHE A 78 -20.32 7.02 -1.26
N PRO A 79 -19.78 8.22 -0.97
CA PRO A 79 -20.56 9.28 -0.31
C PRO A 79 -21.84 9.68 -1.07
N ASP A 80 -21.77 9.66 -2.39
CA ASP A 80 -22.89 10.03 -3.28
C ASP A 80 -23.42 8.87 -4.10
N GLY A 81 -23.04 7.63 -3.70
CA GLY A 81 -23.33 6.45 -4.49
C GLY A 81 -22.41 6.32 -5.70
N TYR A 82 -22.56 5.24 -6.42
CA TYR A 82 -21.78 4.98 -7.63
C TYR A 82 -22.46 3.90 -8.48
N GLU A 83 -22.45 4.06 -9.77
CA GLU A 83 -22.90 3.04 -10.71
C GLU A 83 -21.72 2.45 -11.45
N ALA A 84 -21.38 1.20 -11.14
CA ALA A 84 -20.28 0.47 -11.75
C ALA A 84 -20.75 -0.28 -12.99
N LYS A 85 -20.07 -0.04 -14.11
CA LYS A 85 -20.34 -0.69 -15.40
C LYS A 85 -19.18 -1.61 -15.77
N CYS A 86 -19.17 -2.80 -15.21
CA CYS A 86 -18.07 -3.75 -15.35
C CYS A 86 -18.04 -4.42 -16.72
N ALA A 87 -19.19 -4.68 -17.32
CA ALA A 87 -19.29 -5.35 -18.60
C ALA A 87 -18.68 -4.54 -19.75
N GLU A 88 -18.58 -3.23 -19.62
CA GLU A 88 -18.01 -2.35 -20.62
C GLU A 88 -16.50 -2.17 -20.51
N GLU A 89 -15.89 -2.62 -19.43
CA GLU A 89 -14.46 -2.47 -19.20
C GLU A 89 -13.64 -3.45 -20.03
N LYS A 90 -12.70 -2.93 -20.81
CA LYS A 90 -11.79 -3.73 -21.64
C LYS A 90 -10.42 -3.92 -21.00
N GLU A 91 -10.08 -3.09 -20.02
CA GLU A 91 -8.81 -3.09 -19.33
C GLU A 91 -9.06 -3.01 -17.82
N ARG A 92 -8.00 -2.99 -17.03
CA ARG A 92 -8.11 -2.82 -15.59
C ARG A 92 -8.68 -1.42 -15.27
N GLY A 93 -9.96 -1.36 -15.08
CA GLY A 93 -10.70 -0.14 -14.80
C GLY A 93 -11.28 -0.10 -13.39
N PRO A 94 -12.28 0.77 -13.16
CA PRO A 94 -12.91 0.94 -11.85
C PRO A 94 -13.37 -0.34 -11.18
N CYS A 95 -13.98 -1.25 -11.92
CA CYS A 95 -14.47 -2.52 -11.36
C CYS A 95 -13.34 -3.39 -10.83
N ALA A 96 -12.24 -3.49 -11.57
CA ALA A 96 -11.07 -4.24 -11.11
C ALA A 96 -10.47 -3.64 -9.85
N LEU A 97 -10.43 -2.31 -9.76
CA LEU A 97 -9.95 -1.60 -8.56
C LEU A 97 -10.86 -1.80 -7.36
N LEU A 98 -12.16 -1.96 -7.59
CA LEU A 98 -13.14 -2.22 -6.54
C LEU A 98 -13.24 -3.69 -6.17
N GLY A 99 -12.62 -4.58 -6.92
CA GLY A 99 -12.69 -6.03 -6.70
C GLY A 99 -14.03 -6.63 -7.07
N ILE A 100 -14.76 -6.04 -8.00
CA ILE A 100 -16.05 -6.53 -8.48
C ILE A 100 -15.97 -6.91 -9.96
N ALA A 101 -16.80 -7.85 -10.38
CA ALA A 101 -16.81 -8.36 -11.76
C ALA A 101 -18.10 -8.04 -12.52
N GLU A 102 -19.15 -7.70 -11.84
CA GLU A 102 -20.47 -7.47 -12.42
C GLU A 102 -20.92 -6.03 -12.21
N ASP A 103 -21.80 -5.55 -13.10
CA ASP A 103 -22.44 -4.25 -12.95
C ASP A 103 -23.15 -4.17 -11.60
N GLN A 104 -22.93 -3.08 -10.91
CA GLN A 104 -23.44 -2.92 -9.55
C GLN A 104 -23.71 -1.44 -9.27
N THR A 105 -24.81 -1.16 -8.58
CA THR A 105 -25.15 0.18 -8.13
C THR A 105 -24.97 0.28 -6.62
N PHE A 106 -24.17 1.25 -6.20
CA PHE A 106 -23.95 1.56 -4.79
C PHE A 106 -24.79 2.77 -4.40
N GLN A 107 -25.48 2.63 -3.29
CA GLN A 107 -26.31 3.71 -2.73
C GLN A 107 -25.46 4.77 -2.03
N LYS A 108 -26.04 5.91 -1.75
CA LYS A 108 -25.39 6.97 -0.99
C LYS A 108 -24.87 6.44 0.35
N ASN A 109 -23.59 6.69 0.64
CA ASN A 109 -22.89 6.24 1.83
C ASN A 109 -22.75 4.72 1.99
N GLU A 110 -23.02 3.95 0.95
CA GLU A 110 -22.82 2.51 1.00
C GLU A 110 -21.32 2.17 1.13
N ILE A 111 -21.03 1.14 1.90
CA ILE A 111 -19.67 0.65 2.10
C ILE A 111 -19.50 -0.70 1.42
N LEU A 112 -18.48 -0.80 0.59
CA LEU A 112 -18.05 -2.03 -0.07
C LEU A 112 -16.84 -2.59 0.66
N LYS A 113 -16.89 -3.84 1.06
CA LYS A 113 -15.70 -4.58 1.50
C LYS A 113 -15.01 -5.15 0.27
N SER A 114 -13.78 -4.74 0.06
CA SER A 114 -13.02 -5.08 -1.14
C SER A 114 -11.70 -5.75 -0.79
N GLU A 115 -11.34 -6.72 -1.60
CA GLU A 115 -10.02 -7.33 -1.60
C GLU A 115 -9.35 -7.05 -2.93
N GLY A 116 -8.05 -6.84 -2.91
CA GLY A 116 -7.33 -6.57 -4.14
C GLY A 116 -5.84 -6.79 -4.01
N SER A 117 -5.15 -6.50 -5.10
CA SER A 117 -3.70 -6.61 -5.16
C SER A 117 -3.08 -5.40 -5.86
N LEU A 118 -1.89 -5.06 -5.42
CA LEU A 118 -1.05 -4.03 -6.02
C LEU A 118 0.30 -4.63 -6.37
N HIS A 119 0.97 -4.03 -7.34
CA HIS A 119 2.31 -4.40 -7.74
C HIS A 119 3.24 -3.20 -7.61
N PHE A 120 4.40 -3.44 -7.04
CA PHE A 120 5.47 -2.46 -6.94
C PHE A 120 6.70 -3.00 -7.66
N SER A 121 7.43 -2.12 -8.31
CA SER A 121 8.70 -2.46 -8.96
C SER A 121 9.83 -1.78 -8.22
N LYS A 122 10.91 -2.48 -7.94
CA LYS A 122 12.06 -1.92 -7.23
C LYS A 122 12.81 -0.93 -8.11
N THR A 123 13.10 0.23 -7.53
CA THR A 123 13.86 1.29 -8.18
C THR A 123 15.03 1.73 -7.28
N GLY A 124 15.89 2.59 -7.76
CA GLY A 124 16.96 3.18 -6.95
C GLY A 124 16.45 4.07 -5.81
N LYS A 125 15.18 4.45 -5.83
CA LYS A 125 14.54 5.32 -4.84
C LYS A 125 13.61 4.58 -3.87
N GLY A 126 13.37 3.30 -4.11
CA GLY A 126 12.43 2.49 -3.34
C GLY A 126 11.53 1.65 -4.24
N TRP A 127 10.24 1.71 -4.04
CA TRP A 127 9.26 0.93 -4.79
C TRP A 127 8.37 1.83 -5.63
N ALA A 128 8.42 1.65 -6.94
CA ALA A 128 7.52 2.36 -7.86
C ALA A 128 6.19 1.62 -7.93
N ALA A 129 5.10 2.33 -7.71
CA ALA A 129 3.77 1.78 -7.70
C ALA A 129 3.00 2.01 -9.01
N GLU A 130 1.81 1.41 -9.10
CA GLU A 130 0.94 1.53 -10.27
C GLU A 130 0.41 2.97 -10.46
N ASP A 131 0.44 3.79 -9.43
CA ASP A 131 0.08 5.22 -9.49
C ASP A 131 1.23 6.12 -10.00
N LYS A 132 2.35 5.52 -10.41
CA LYS A 132 3.55 6.19 -10.90
C LYS A 132 4.34 6.97 -9.84
N ASN A 133 4.07 6.75 -8.57
CA ASN A 133 4.83 7.30 -7.47
C ASN A 133 5.80 6.27 -6.87
N ASP A 134 6.85 6.76 -6.22
CA ASP A 134 7.79 5.95 -5.45
C ASP A 134 7.40 5.97 -3.96
N TYR A 135 7.64 4.83 -3.30
CA TYR A 135 7.32 4.64 -1.89
C TYR A 135 8.48 4.02 -1.11
#